data_28620e8478ccf6b80e53f4d57d8025b3
#
_entry.id   28620e8478ccf6b80e53f4d57d8025b3
#
_cell.length_a   1.000
_cell.length_b   1.000
_cell.length_c   1.000
_cell.angle_alpha   90.00
_cell.angle_beta   90.00
_cell.angle_gamma   90.00
#
_symmetry.space_group_name_H-M   'P 1'
#
loop_
_entity.id
_entity.type
_entity.pdbx_description
1 polymer ?
#
loop_
_entity_poly.entity_id
_entity_poly.type
_entity_poly.pdbx_seq_one_letter_code
_entity_poly.pdbx_strand_id
1 'polypeptide(L)'
;MDTLNRRYLKTYDENAVGITPNIDRFSRDCVIYDSHYIGSAPCMPARRDIFTGRMQFLERGWGGIEPFDITLPQVLRENGVYTHITTDHTHYFEIGGENYCDLFNTWDYHRGQEFDAWVSSVRQPWVDPEGYGRKSPQYLLNRSRFLTEEEFPTPKTFRSACDWAEDNRGCDDFFLMVESFDPHEPFDCPEEYLRMYHDTYEGREFNWSSYAPVTEPPDAVAHLEKCYLATLTMTDRWFGRFIDSLKKNGLYEDTLIILTTDHGHMLGEHGFTGKNFMHAYNEMAHIPLMMKRPGKENRGKRVTQLTQNIDLMPTILEHHNCRIPERVKGISLVKTMDGRAEAREQVIYGWFGRAVNVCDGKYVYFRAPKSLENQPLHQYCGIPSTVWRYFGEEYAEEIEMGRYLSYTRYPVYKIPIKKPEDYSGDIAFVSESQLFDQEEDYYQMHPLKDEKLEMIMCKKLVRGMKEAEAPQEQYIRLGVDSL
;
A
#
# COMPACT_ATOMS: atom_id res chain seq x y z
N MET A 1 2.78 0.39 -8.01
CA MET A 1 3.43 1.69 -7.71
C MET A 1 3.14 1.98 -6.26
N ASP A 2 4.15 2.23 -5.44
CA ASP A 2 3.94 2.57 -4.03
C ASP A 2 3.39 4.00 -3.89
N THR A 3 2.50 4.23 -2.93
CA THR A 3 2.01 5.58 -2.59
C THR A 3 1.28 6.32 -3.76
N LEU A 4 0.71 5.60 -4.73
CA LEU A 4 0.00 6.22 -5.86
C LEU A 4 -1.35 6.79 -5.43
N ASN A 5 -1.44 8.09 -5.24
CA ASN A 5 -2.66 8.79 -4.88
C ASN A 5 -3.66 8.85 -6.05
N ARG A 6 -4.84 8.29 -5.84
CA ARG A 6 -5.95 8.26 -6.77
C ARG A 6 -6.38 9.67 -7.25
N ARG A 7 -6.37 10.65 -6.36
CA ARG A 7 -6.84 12.02 -6.64
C ARG A 7 -6.02 12.77 -7.70
N TYR A 8 -4.80 12.32 -8.00
CA TYR A 8 -3.95 12.92 -9.02
C TYR A 8 -4.09 12.26 -10.40
N LEU A 9 -4.98 11.28 -10.55
CA LEU A 9 -5.22 10.55 -11.78
C LEU A 9 -6.51 11.01 -12.45
N LYS A 10 -6.43 11.52 -13.67
CA LYS A 10 -7.60 11.97 -14.46
C LYS A 10 -8.64 10.86 -14.69
N THR A 11 -8.23 9.62 -14.61
CA THR A 11 -9.13 8.46 -14.65
C THR A 11 -10.20 8.51 -13.55
N TYR A 12 -9.91 9.13 -12.40
CA TYR A 12 -10.80 9.20 -11.22
C TYR A 12 -11.31 10.60 -10.92
N ASP A 13 -10.56 11.63 -11.28
CA ASP A 13 -10.95 13.04 -11.16
C ASP A 13 -10.52 13.80 -12.42
N GLU A 14 -11.46 14.26 -13.22
CA GLU A 14 -11.17 15.00 -14.46
C GLU A 14 -10.35 16.29 -14.25
N ASN A 15 -10.43 16.87 -13.03
CA ASN A 15 -9.70 18.04 -12.62
C ASN A 15 -8.31 17.72 -12.01
N ALA A 16 -7.93 16.44 -11.94
CA ALA A 16 -6.64 16.05 -11.40
C ALA A 16 -5.48 16.77 -12.07
N VAL A 17 -4.58 17.28 -11.25
CA VAL A 17 -3.42 18.08 -11.70
C VAL A 17 -2.22 17.22 -12.11
N GLY A 18 -2.24 15.93 -11.84
CA GLY A 18 -1.18 15.02 -12.24
C GLY A 18 -1.03 14.88 -13.75
N ILE A 19 0.20 14.95 -14.24
CA ILE A 19 0.52 14.79 -15.66
C ILE A 19 0.86 13.32 -15.90
N THR A 20 -0.17 12.49 -16.16
CA THR A 20 -0.07 11.02 -16.29
C THR A 20 -0.66 10.50 -17.60
N PRO A 21 -0.16 10.96 -18.77
CA PRO A 21 -0.78 10.64 -20.07
C PRO A 21 -0.72 9.15 -20.42
N ASN A 22 0.22 8.39 -19.88
CA ASN A 22 0.37 6.97 -20.16
C ASN A 22 -0.61 6.13 -19.33
N ILE A 23 -0.80 6.46 -18.04
CA ILE A 23 -1.84 5.87 -17.20
C ILE A 23 -3.23 6.21 -17.77
N ASP A 24 -3.47 7.44 -18.21
CA ASP A 24 -4.71 7.87 -18.85
C ASP A 24 -4.98 7.10 -20.16
N ARG A 25 -3.94 6.83 -20.96
CA ARG A 25 -4.04 6.00 -22.15
C ARG A 25 -4.35 4.53 -21.82
N PHE A 26 -3.66 4.00 -20.82
CA PHE A 26 -3.85 2.61 -20.35
C PHE A 26 -5.25 2.39 -19.77
N SER A 27 -5.78 3.35 -19.02
CA SER A 27 -7.09 3.26 -18.37
C SER A 27 -8.24 3.03 -19.37
N ARG A 28 -8.10 3.51 -20.61
CA ARG A 28 -9.11 3.33 -21.67
C ARG A 28 -9.25 1.86 -22.10
N ASP A 29 -8.22 1.07 -21.89
CA ASP A 29 -8.24 -0.38 -22.15
C ASP A 29 -8.67 -1.20 -20.93
N CYS A 30 -8.92 -0.57 -19.79
CA CYS A 30 -9.16 -1.20 -18.49
C CYS A 30 -10.64 -1.22 -18.09
N VAL A 31 -10.96 -2.15 -17.19
CA VAL A 31 -12.06 -2.01 -16.24
C VAL A 31 -11.55 -1.15 -15.09
N ILE A 32 -12.27 -0.09 -14.73
CA ILE A 32 -11.92 0.87 -13.68
C ILE A 32 -12.76 0.58 -12.44
N TYR A 33 -12.12 0.44 -11.30
CA TYR A 33 -12.78 0.22 -10.01
C TYR A 33 -12.89 1.54 -9.24
N ASP A 34 -14.12 2.00 -9.04
CA ASP A 34 -14.39 3.28 -8.40
C ASP A 34 -14.30 3.25 -6.89
N SER A 35 -14.50 2.07 -6.29
CA SER A 35 -14.57 1.87 -4.85
C SER A 35 -13.60 0.79 -4.38
N HIS A 36 -12.29 0.98 -4.68
CA HIS A 36 -11.24 0.09 -4.25
C HIS A 36 -10.49 0.65 -3.05
N TYR A 37 -10.36 -0.16 -1.99
CA TYR A 37 -9.81 0.25 -0.71
C TYR A 37 -8.61 -0.59 -0.30
N ILE A 38 -7.74 -0.01 0.53
CA ILE A 38 -6.71 -0.77 1.24
C ILE A 38 -7.35 -1.80 2.18
N GLY A 39 -6.57 -2.78 2.60
CA GLY A 39 -6.84 -3.59 3.79
C GLY A 39 -5.98 -3.10 4.95
N SER A 40 -4.82 -3.71 5.09
CA SER A 40 -3.78 -3.29 6.03
C SER A 40 -2.90 -2.20 5.44
N ALA A 41 -2.41 -1.28 6.28
CA ALA A 41 -1.44 -0.27 5.93
C ALA A 41 -0.31 -0.21 6.99
N PRO A 42 0.84 0.38 6.68
CA PRO A 42 1.26 0.89 5.38
C PRO A 42 1.88 -0.21 4.48
N CYS A 43 2.94 0.10 3.76
CA CYS A 43 3.63 -0.66 2.73
C CYS A 43 3.70 -2.18 2.93
N MET A 44 4.46 -2.69 3.91
CA MET A 44 4.65 -4.15 4.09
C MET A 44 3.38 -4.89 4.53
N PRO A 45 2.56 -4.39 5.47
CA PRO A 45 1.26 -4.97 5.76
C PRO A 45 0.34 -5.06 4.55
N ALA A 46 0.29 -4.01 3.71
CA ALA A 46 -0.51 -4.01 2.48
C ALA A 46 -0.01 -5.07 1.48
N ARG A 47 1.31 -5.23 1.35
CA ARG A 47 1.91 -6.26 0.48
C ARG A 47 1.58 -7.66 0.96
N ARG A 48 1.64 -7.89 2.27
CA ARG A 48 1.27 -9.19 2.83
C ARG A 48 -0.21 -9.49 2.60
N ASP A 49 -1.10 -8.48 2.68
CA ASP A 49 -2.51 -8.60 2.30
C ASP A 49 -2.67 -9.06 0.84
N ILE A 50 -1.94 -8.42 -0.09
CA ILE A 50 -1.97 -8.76 -1.52
C ILE A 50 -1.46 -10.18 -1.75
N PHE A 51 -0.39 -10.60 -1.07
CA PHE A 51 0.19 -11.92 -1.25
C PHE A 51 -0.61 -13.04 -0.60
N THR A 52 -1.33 -12.78 0.50
CA THR A 52 -2.04 -13.82 1.27
C THR A 52 -3.55 -13.79 1.07
N GLY A 53 -4.11 -12.73 0.48
CA GLY A 53 -5.55 -12.51 0.37
C GLY A 53 -6.26 -12.35 1.72
N ARG A 54 -5.54 -11.90 2.76
CA ARG A 54 -6.03 -11.72 4.14
C ARG A 54 -5.56 -10.38 4.70
N MET A 55 -6.36 -9.76 5.56
CA MET A 55 -5.96 -8.57 6.30
C MET A 55 -5.08 -8.94 7.50
N GLN A 56 -4.02 -8.16 7.72
CA GLN A 56 -3.01 -8.40 8.75
C GLN A 56 -3.08 -7.40 9.92
N PHE A 57 -3.61 -6.20 9.70
CA PHE A 57 -3.55 -5.10 10.67
C PHE A 57 -4.30 -5.36 11.99
N LEU A 58 -5.15 -6.39 12.04
CA LEU A 58 -5.88 -6.75 13.26
C LEU A 58 -5.05 -7.62 14.22
N GLU A 59 -3.97 -8.22 13.71
CA GLU A 59 -3.15 -9.17 14.48
C GLU A 59 -1.66 -8.81 14.51
N ARG A 60 -1.19 -8.04 13.55
CA ARG A 60 0.22 -7.73 13.39
C ARG A 60 0.43 -6.40 12.66
N GLY A 61 1.50 -5.72 13.03
CA GLY A 61 2.01 -4.57 12.31
C GLY A 61 2.93 -4.98 11.16
N TRP A 62 4.00 -4.24 11.00
CA TRP A 62 5.03 -4.49 10.01
C TRP A 62 5.76 -5.80 10.27
N GLY A 63 5.96 -6.60 9.22
CA GLY A 63 6.68 -7.85 9.32
C GLY A 63 6.81 -8.59 8.00
N GLY A 64 7.72 -9.57 7.97
CA GLY A 64 7.92 -10.49 6.84
C GLY A 64 6.77 -11.48 6.66
N ILE A 65 6.91 -12.32 5.64
CA ILE A 65 6.02 -13.47 5.41
C ILE A 65 6.19 -14.48 6.56
N GLU A 66 5.08 -14.93 7.08
CA GLU A 66 5.06 -15.87 8.20
C GLU A 66 5.17 -17.32 7.75
N PRO A 67 5.74 -18.21 8.58
CA PRO A 67 5.87 -19.62 8.24
C PRO A 67 4.55 -20.35 7.93
N PHE A 68 3.43 -19.78 8.36
CA PHE A 68 2.09 -20.34 8.14
C PHE A 68 1.31 -19.63 7.02
N ASP A 69 1.88 -18.62 6.37
CA ASP A 69 1.24 -17.94 5.25
C ASP A 69 1.18 -18.85 4.02
N ILE A 70 0.09 -18.75 3.29
CA ILE A 70 -0.07 -19.31 1.94
C ILE A 70 -0.05 -18.11 1.00
N THR A 71 0.92 -18.05 0.11
CA THR A 71 1.17 -16.85 -0.67
C THR A 71 0.87 -17.05 -2.15
N LEU A 72 0.45 -15.98 -2.82
CA LEU A 72 0.15 -15.95 -4.25
C LEU A 72 1.29 -16.54 -5.11
N PRO A 73 2.57 -16.08 -4.99
CA PRO A 73 3.63 -16.63 -5.83
C PRO A 73 3.87 -18.13 -5.60
N GLN A 74 3.78 -18.61 -4.35
CA GLN A 74 3.93 -20.03 -4.05
C GLN A 74 2.84 -20.87 -4.71
N VAL A 75 1.56 -20.47 -4.58
CA VAL A 75 0.45 -21.20 -5.20
C VAL A 75 0.58 -21.23 -6.71
N LEU A 76 0.97 -20.12 -7.33
CA LEU A 76 1.21 -20.05 -8.77
C LEU A 76 2.32 -21.01 -9.21
N ARG A 77 3.48 -21.00 -8.53
CA ARG A 77 4.62 -21.89 -8.82
C ARG A 77 4.24 -23.36 -8.68
N GLU A 78 3.49 -23.73 -7.64
CA GLU A 78 3.01 -25.10 -7.42
C GLU A 78 2.07 -25.58 -8.53
N ASN A 79 1.43 -24.67 -9.26
CA ASN A 79 0.56 -24.94 -10.40
C ASN A 79 1.24 -24.72 -11.77
N GLY A 80 2.57 -24.57 -11.80
CA GLY A 80 3.34 -24.48 -13.04
C GLY A 80 3.41 -23.10 -13.67
N VAL A 81 2.88 -22.06 -13.02
CA VAL A 81 2.99 -20.67 -13.47
C VAL A 81 4.36 -20.11 -13.08
N TYR A 82 5.13 -19.63 -14.04
CA TYR A 82 6.44 -19.02 -13.76
C TYR A 82 6.26 -17.65 -13.12
N THR A 83 6.97 -17.37 -12.02
CA THR A 83 6.81 -16.12 -11.28
C THR A 83 8.11 -15.33 -11.23
N HIS A 84 8.03 -14.04 -11.56
CA HIS A 84 9.16 -13.10 -11.48
C HIS A 84 8.71 -11.79 -10.84
N ILE A 85 9.58 -11.19 -10.01
CA ILE A 85 9.41 -9.84 -9.50
C ILE A 85 10.63 -8.99 -9.86
N THR A 86 10.40 -7.79 -10.38
CA THR A 86 11.40 -6.73 -10.46
C THR A 86 10.96 -5.58 -9.57
N THR A 87 11.83 -5.15 -8.67
CA THR A 87 11.49 -4.20 -7.60
C THR A 87 12.66 -3.28 -7.24
N ASP A 88 12.36 -2.10 -6.76
CA ASP A 88 13.28 -1.18 -6.09
C ASP A 88 12.89 -0.96 -4.62
N HIS A 89 12.03 -1.82 -4.06
CA HIS A 89 11.53 -1.71 -2.69
C HIS A 89 12.56 -2.22 -1.67
N THR A 90 13.26 -1.28 -1.02
CA THR A 90 14.37 -1.58 -0.10
C THR A 90 13.94 -2.35 1.14
N HIS A 91 12.70 -2.19 1.60
CA HIS A 91 12.18 -2.83 2.82
C HIS A 91 12.12 -4.36 2.75
N TYR A 92 12.19 -4.97 1.57
CA TYR A 92 12.32 -6.42 1.43
C TYR A 92 13.66 -6.99 1.94
N PHE A 93 14.61 -6.11 2.25
CA PHE A 93 15.94 -6.46 2.75
C PHE A 93 16.19 -5.95 4.17
N GLU A 94 15.14 -5.49 4.84
CA GLU A 94 15.14 -5.12 6.26
C GLU A 94 14.54 -6.26 7.11
N ILE A 95 14.84 -6.26 8.43
CA ILE A 95 14.41 -7.32 9.36
C ILE A 95 12.88 -7.54 9.31
N GLY A 96 12.11 -6.47 9.26
CA GLY A 96 10.64 -6.56 9.21
C GLY A 96 10.05 -6.72 7.80
N GLY A 97 10.86 -6.89 6.78
CA GLY A 97 10.45 -7.00 5.37
C GLY A 97 10.94 -8.25 4.65
N GLU A 98 11.60 -9.15 5.34
CA GLU A 98 12.23 -10.34 4.78
C GLU A 98 11.27 -11.31 4.10
N ASN A 99 11.80 -12.16 3.24
CA ASN A 99 11.17 -13.34 2.63
C ASN A 99 10.16 -13.07 1.51
N TYR A 100 10.01 -11.85 1.01
CA TYR A 100 9.05 -11.58 -0.07
C TYR A 100 9.58 -11.99 -1.45
N CYS A 101 10.84 -11.66 -1.76
CA CYS A 101 11.43 -11.97 -3.07
C CYS A 101 11.64 -13.47 -3.30
N ASP A 102 12.00 -14.22 -2.26
CA ASP A 102 12.25 -15.67 -2.32
C ASP A 102 10.98 -16.49 -2.64
N LEU A 103 9.80 -15.89 -2.56
CA LEU A 103 8.54 -16.54 -2.95
C LEU A 103 8.46 -16.78 -4.46
N PHE A 104 9.16 -15.97 -5.26
CA PHE A 104 9.15 -16.03 -6.72
C PHE A 104 10.18 -17.04 -7.25
N ASN A 105 10.05 -17.46 -8.52
CA ASN A 105 11.08 -18.27 -9.17
C ASN A 105 12.37 -17.49 -9.34
N THR A 106 12.25 -16.21 -9.74
CA THR A 106 13.37 -15.28 -9.91
C THR A 106 12.98 -13.87 -9.52
N TRP A 107 13.97 -13.04 -9.20
CA TRP A 107 13.75 -11.65 -8.83
C TRP A 107 14.94 -10.76 -9.14
N ASP A 108 14.65 -9.49 -9.45
CA ASP A 108 15.62 -8.42 -9.61
C ASP A 108 15.36 -7.30 -8.59
N TYR A 109 16.44 -6.80 -7.97
CA TYR A 109 16.36 -5.68 -7.04
C TYR A 109 17.25 -4.51 -7.50
N HIS A 110 16.63 -3.33 -7.65
CA HIS A 110 17.29 -2.11 -8.08
C HIS A 110 17.53 -1.18 -6.90
N ARG A 111 18.82 -1.01 -6.56
CA ARG A 111 19.29 -0.34 -5.35
C ARG A 111 19.13 1.17 -5.41
N GLY A 112 18.93 1.80 -4.23
CA GLY A 112 19.14 3.23 -4.03
C GLY A 112 17.98 4.01 -3.41
N GLN A 113 16.80 3.41 -3.19
CA GLN A 113 15.67 4.08 -2.55
C GLN A 113 15.93 4.34 -1.06
N GLU A 114 15.36 5.41 -0.52
CA GLU A 114 15.38 5.79 0.91
C GLU A 114 16.73 5.55 1.61
N PHE A 115 16.68 4.69 2.63
CA PHE A 115 17.83 4.33 3.48
C PHE A 115 18.60 3.11 2.95
N ASP A 116 18.34 2.65 1.74
CA ASP A 116 19.01 1.47 1.19
C ASP A 116 20.53 1.57 1.43
N ALA A 117 21.09 0.61 2.16
CA ALA A 117 22.50 0.57 2.53
C ALA A 117 23.38 0.18 1.31
N TRP A 118 23.31 0.96 0.24
CA TRP A 118 23.93 0.67 -1.05
C TRP A 118 25.30 1.31 -1.22
N VAL A 119 25.37 2.65 -1.25
CA VAL A 119 26.64 3.36 -1.49
C VAL A 119 27.39 3.49 -0.18
N SER A 120 28.59 2.90 -0.16
CA SER A 120 29.43 2.91 1.04
C SER A 120 30.30 4.15 1.09
N SER A 121 30.28 4.86 2.21
CA SER A 121 31.25 5.90 2.57
C SER A 121 31.47 5.92 4.06
N VAL A 122 32.73 5.83 4.50
CA VAL A 122 33.08 5.99 5.92
C VAL A 122 32.85 7.44 6.37
N ARG A 123 33.10 8.39 5.46
CA ARG A 123 32.81 9.81 5.71
C ARG A 123 31.39 10.11 5.26
N GLN A 124 30.49 10.37 6.22
CA GLN A 124 29.13 10.73 5.92
C GLN A 124 29.06 12.14 5.28
N PRO A 125 28.16 12.34 4.31
CA PRO A 125 27.88 13.67 3.78
C PRO A 125 27.26 14.57 4.85
N TRP A 126 27.48 15.87 4.70
CA TRP A 126 26.79 16.85 5.51
C TRP A 126 25.33 16.91 5.11
N VAL A 127 24.46 16.97 6.10
CA VAL A 127 23.01 17.13 5.93
C VAL A 127 22.62 18.46 6.55
N ASP A 128 21.87 19.29 5.83
CA ASP A 128 21.39 20.57 6.34
C ASP A 128 20.42 20.34 7.51
N PRO A 129 20.80 20.72 8.74
CA PRO A 129 19.93 20.55 9.90
C PRO A 129 18.70 21.47 9.89
N GLU A 130 18.73 22.53 9.09
CA GLU A 130 17.65 23.51 8.95
C GLU A 130 16.63 23.13 7.85
N GLY A 131 16.90 22.10 7.05
CA GLY A 131 15.96 21.59 6.04
C GLY A 131 14.68 21.02 6.67
N TYR A 132 13.58 21.05 5.91
CA TYR A 132 12.30 20.48 6.35
C TYR A 132 12.26 18.96 6.16
N GLY A 133 11.38 18.30 6.91
CA GLY A 133 11.09 16.88 6.77
C GLY A 133 12.21 15.94 7.20
N ARG A 134 12.21 14.76 6.63
CA ARG A 134 13.21 13.71 6.93
C ARG A 134 14.49 13.94 6.13
N LYS A 135 15.61 13.57 6.71
CA LYS A 135 16.93 13.67 6.07
C LYS A 135 17.71 12.37 6.30
N SER A 136 18.42 11.94 5.29
CA SER A 136 19.24 10.73 5.36
C SER A 136 20.60 10.95 4.69
N PRO A 137 21.71 10.87 5.45
CA PRO A 137 23.05 10.83 4.85
C PRO A 137 23.22 9.68 3.87
N GLN A 138 22.60 8.51 4.14
CA GLN A 138 22.67 7.36 3.24
C GLN A 138 21.95 7.65 1.91
N TYR A 139 20.79 8.30 1.94
CA TYR A 139 20.10 8.68 0.72
C TYR A 139 20.95 9.63 -0.15
N LEU A 140 21.59 10.63 0.46
CA LEU A 140 22.47 11.55 -0.27
C LEU A 140 23.65 10.81 -0.94
N LEU A 141 24.21 9.77 -0.30
CA LEU A 141 25.20 8.90 -0.92
C LEU A 141 24.61 8.13 -2.11
N ASN A 142 23.45 7.53 -1.96
CA ASN A 142 22.77 6.80 -3.03
C ASN A 142 22.45 7.75 -4.19
N ARG A 143 21.89 8.91 -3.90
CA ARG A 143 21.52 9.96 -4.86
C ARG A 143 22.70 10.43 -5.71
N SER A 144 23.91 10.43 -5.15
CA SER A 144 25.13 10.80 -5.88
C SER A 144 25.45 9.89 -7.06
N ARG A 145 24.76 8.74 -7.19
CA ARG A 145 24.90 7.79 -8.30
C ARG A 145 23.85 7.98 -9.39
N PHE A 146 22.85 8.84 -9.20
CA PHE A 146 21.79 9.08 -10.18
C PHE A 146 22.20 10.28 -11.05
N LEU A 147 23.08 10.05 -12.04
CA LEU A 147 23.61 11.09 -12.93
C LEU A 147 22.68 11.36 -14.12
N THR A 148 21.93 10.36 -14.54
CA THR A 148 20.91 10.44 -15.59
C THR A 148 19.58 9.88 -15.09
N GLU A 149 18.48 10.14 -15.80
CA GLU A 149 17.16 9.60 -15.46
C GLU A 149 17.15 8.07 -15.37
N GLU A 150 17.85 7.41 -16.29
CA GLU A 150 17.94 5.95 -16.35
C GLU A 150 18.64 5.31 -15.15
N GLU A 151 19.36 6.10 -14.35
CA GLU A 151 20.08 5.62 -13.16
C GLU A 151 19.25 5.70 -11.88
N PHE A 152 18.10 6.33 -11.92
CA PHE A 152 17.16 6.26 -10.80
C PHE A 152 16.61 4.84 -10.64
N PRO A 153 16.23 4.43 -9.41
CA PRO A 153 15.77 3.05 -9.15
C PRO A 153 14.51 2.68 -9.94
N THR A 154 13.45 3.49 -9.92
CA THR A 154 12.21 3.24 -10.67
C THR A 154 12.42 3.11 -12.17
N PRO A 155 13.15 4.00 -12.87
CA PRO A 155 13.59 3.77 -14.25
C PRO A 155 14.28 2.43 -14.49
N LYS A 156 15.17 1.99 -13.60
CA LYS A 156 15.83 0.69 -13.69
C LYS A 156 14.85 -0.47 -13.55
N THR A 157 13.89 -0.37 -12.63
CA THR A 157 12.84 -1.36 -12.41
C THR A 157 11.99 -1.56 -13.66
N PHE A 158 11.51 -0.49 -14.27
CA PHE A 158 10.74 -0.59 -15.50
C PHE A 158 11.58 -1.05 -16.70
N ARG A 159 12.86 -0.69 -16.77
CA ARG A 159 13.76 -1.20 -17.81
C ARG A 159 13.97 -2.70 -17.67
N SER A 160 14.24 -3.20 -16.46
CA SER A 160 14.32 -4.64 -16.19
C SER A 160 13.03 -5.36 -16.60
N ALA A 161 11.85 -4.78 -16.32
CA ALA A 161 10.58 -5.31 -16.78
C ALA A 161 10.46 -5.34 -18.33
N CYS A 162 10.98 -4.33 -19.01
CA CYS A 162 11.01 -4.31 -20.49
C CYS A 162 11.93 -5.39 -21.05
N ASP A 163 13.11 -5.57 -20.47
CA ASP A 163 14.08 -6.58 -20.85
C ASP A 163 13.50 -7.98 -20.62
N TRP A 164 12.85 -8.20 -19.47
CA TRP A 164 12.13 -9.43 -19.15
C TRP A 164 11.05 -9.75 -20.21
N ALA A 165 10.25 -8.75 -20.60
CA ALA A 165 9.20 -8.91 -21.62
C ALA A 165 9.80 -9.25 -23.01
N GLU A 166 10.97 -8.74 -23.35
CA GLU A 166 11.66 -9.06 -24.60
C GLU A 166 12.21 -10.50 -24.58
N ASP A 167 12.83 -10.91 -23.48
CA ASP A 167 13.42 -12.25 -23.30
C ASP A 167 12.35 -13.35 -23.26
N ASN A 168 11.16 -13.05 -22.74
CA ASN A 168 10.05 -13.99 -22.60
C ASN A 168 8.94 -13.82 -23.65
N ARG A 169 9.29 -13.22 -24.79
CA ARG A 169 8.38 -13.06 -25.94
C ARG A 169 7.87 -14.42 -26.42
N GLY A 170 6.54 -14.54 -26.52
CA GLY A 170 5.87 -15.77 -26.95
C GLY A 170 5.79 -16.86 -25.88
N CYS A 171 6.08 -16.52 -24.61
CA CYS A 171 5.85 -17.41 -23.48
C CYS A 171 4.47 -17.14 -22.87
N ASP A 172 3.85 -18.20 -22.35
CA ASP A 172 2.59 -18.19 -21.63
C ASP A 172 2.81 -18.61 -20.16
N ASP A 173 1.74 -18.63 -19.37
CA ASP A 173 1.72 -19.10 -17.99
C ASP A 173 2.77 -18.46 -17.08
N PHE A 174 2.78 -17.13 -17.03
CA PHE A 174 3.65 -16.36 -16.16
C PHE A 174 2.90 -15.36 -15.28
N PHE A 175 3.51 -15.03 -14.15
CA PHE A 175 3.16 -13.91 -13.29
C PHE A 175 4.37 -12.99 -13.13
N LEU A 176 4.31 -11.82 -13.74
CA LEU A 176 5.30 -10.76 -13.60
C LEU A 176 4.77 -9.68 -12.65
N MET A 177 5.46 -9.46 -11.53
CA MET A 177 5.22 -8.33 -10.65
C MET A 177 6.27 -7.25 -10.93
N VAL A 178 5.82 -6.09 -11.41
CA VAL A 178 6.66 -4.89 -11.55
C VAL A 178 6.30 -3.96 -10.42
N GLU A 179 7.17 -3.85 -9.46
CA GLU A 179 6.96 -3.04 -8.27
C GLU A 179 7.87 -1.83 -8.29
N SER A 180 7.28 -0.67 -8.60
CA SER A 180 7.94 0.63 -8.57
C SER A 180 7.72 1.27 -7.21
N PHE A 181 8.81 1.66 -6.53
CA PHE A 181 8.74 2.38 -5.27
C PHE A 181 8.21 3.80 -5.49
N ASP A 182 8.60 4.50 -6.56
CA ASP A 182 7.98 5.78 -6.89
C ASP A 182 6.49 5.61 -7.26
N PRO A 183 5.64 6.62 -6.90
CA PRO A 183 5.98 7.96 -6.39
C PRO A 183 6.10 8.06 -4.84
N HIS A 184 6.60 7.04 -4.15
CA HIS A 184 6.94 7.09 -2.72
C HIS A 184 8.07 8.12 -2.47
N GLU A 185 8.10 8.70 -1.30
CA GLU A 185 9.20 9.60 -0.91
C GLU A 185 10.52 8.84 -0.68
N PRO A 186 11.66 9.51 -0.83
CA PRO A 186 11.87 10.93 -1.16
C PRO A 186 11.39 11.27 -2.56
N PHE A 187 10.61 12.35 -2.69
CA PHE A 187 10.10 12.77 -3.99
C PHE A 187 11.23 13.42 -4.77
N ASP A 188 12.01 12.61 -5.46
CA ASP A 188 13.21 13.02 -6.19
C ASP A 188 13.18 12.48 -7.62
N CYS A 189 13.36 13.37 -8.56
CA CYS A 189 13.39 13.09 -9.98
C CYS A 189 14.24 14.15 -10.69
N PRO A 190 14.59 13.98 -11.98
CA PRO A 190 15.20 15.05 -12.77
C PRO A 190 14.38 16.33 -12.73
N GLU A 191 15.06 17.47 -12.56
CA GLU A 191 14.45 18.80 -12.39
C GLU A 191 13.47 19.18 -13.50
N GLU A 192 13.63 18.62 -14.70
CA GLU A 192 12.73 18.87 -15.84
C GLU A 192 11.29 18.48 -15.53
N TYR A 193 11.04 17.47 -14.70
CA TYR A 193 9.70 17.08 -14.28
C TYR A 193 9.08 18.08 -13.30
N LEU A 194 9.87 18.61 -12.36
CA LEU A 194 9.40 19.63 -11.43
C LEU A 194 9.03 20.93 -12.16
N ARG A 195 9.81 21.31 -13.19
CA ARG A 195 9.50 22.47 -14.05
C ARG A 195 8.15 22.36 -14.76
N MET A 196 7.66 21.16 -15.06
CA MET A 196 6.33 20.98 -15.66
C MET A 196 5.19 21.45 -14.76
N TYR A 197 5.42 21.53 -13.46
CA TYR A 197 4.46 22.01 -12.45
C TYR A 197 4.67 23.48 -12.06
N HIS A 198 5.51 24.22 -12.79
CA HIS A 198 5.77 25.64 -12.55
C HIS A 198 6.13 25.95 -11.10
N ASP A 199 6.96 25.10 -10.51
CA ASP A 199 7.45 25.33 -9.16
C ASP A 199 8.36 26.55 -9.10
N THR A 200 8.10 27.44 -8.13
CA THR A 200 8.85 28.68 -7.92
C THR A 200 9.37 28.77 -6.48
N TYR A 201 9.38 27.65 -5.79
CA TYR A 201 9.84 27.60 -4.40
C TYR A 201 11.36 27.82 -4.33
N GLU A 202 11.78 28.78 -3.49
CA GLU A 202 13.20 29.09 -3.23
C GLU A 202 13.56 28.93 -1.75
N GLY A 203 12.71 28.18 -1.00
CA GLY A 203 12.91 27.95 0.42
C GLY A 203 13.89 26.81 0.74
N ARG A 204 13.81 26.30 1.96
CA ARG A 204 14.60 25.15 2.44
C ARG A 204 14.21 23.89 1.70
N GLU A 205 15.16 22.97 1.48
CA GLU A 205 14.90 21.67 0.83
C GLU A 205 13.78 20.92 1.55
N PHE A 206 12.78 20.45 0.79
CA PHE A 206 11.64 19.70 1.31
C PHE A 206 11.08 18.75 0.25
N ASN A 207 11.62 17.56 0.16
CA ASN A 207 11.16 16.49 -0.74
C ASN A 207 10.86 15.16 -0.02
N TRP A 208 10.94 15.16 1.32
CA TRP A 208 10.70 13.98 2.13
C TRP A 208 9.92 14.36 3.39
N SER A 209 8.65 13.97 3.46
CA SER A 209 7.75 14.34 4.55
C SER A 209 8.18 13.78 5.91
N SER A 210 7.82 14.48 6.98
CA SER A 210 8.17 14.12 8.36
C SER A 210 7.33 13.01 8.98
N TYR A 211 6.20 12.63 8.37
CA TYR A 211 5.17 11.79 8.98
C TYR A 211 4.64 12.40 10.28
N ALA A 212 4.10 13.59 10.19
CA ALA A 212 3.69 14.38 11.34
C ALA A 212 2.60 15.41 10.96
N PRO A 213 1.98 16.07 11.95
CA PRO A 213 1.23 17.29 11.68
C PRO A 213 2.10 18.32 10.94
N VAL A 214 1.49 19.04 10.01
CA VAL A 214 2.16 20.10 9.24
C VAL A 214 2.61 21.22 10.15
N THR A 215 3.89 21.52 10.13
CA THR A 215 4.53 22.65 10.82
C THR A 215 5.23 23.60 9.84
N GLU A 216 5.39 23.15 8.61
CA GLU A 216 6.07 23.86 7.54
C GLU A 216 5.18 24.97 6.95
N PRO A 217 5.79 26.02 6.36
CA PRO A 217 5.04 27.08 5.70
C PRO A 217 4.22 26.55 4.52
N PRO A 218 3.07 27.16 4.19
CA PRO A 218 2.20 26.71 3.12
C PRO A 218 2.86 26.59 1.73
N ASP A 219 3.82 27.43 1.43
CA ASP A 219 4.60 27.38 0.18
C ASP A 219 5.55 26.18 0.13
N ALA A 220 6.13 25.79 1.28
CA ALA A 220 6.92 24.56 1.39
C ALA A 220 6.05 23.32 1.21
N VAL A 221 4.85 23.27 1.79
CA VAL A 221 3.90 22.15 1.62
C VAL A 221 3.45 22.06 0.15
N ALA A 222 3.15 23.18 -0.50
CA ALA A 222 2.83 23.22 -1.93
C ALA A 222 4.00 22.74 -2.81
N HIS A 223 5.24 23.05 -2.43
CA HIS A 223 6.44 22.53 -3.08
C HIS A 223 6.54 21.00 -2.93
N LEU A 224 6.33 20.46 -1.72
CA LEU A 224 6.32 19.02 -1.48
C LEU A 224 5.31 18.29 -2.38
N GLU A 225 4.10 18.84 -2.54
CA GLU A 225 3.09 18.28 -3.44
C GLU A 225 3.59 18.28 -4.90
N LYS A 226 4.25 19.36 -5.34
CA LYS A 226 4.83 19.41 -6.70
C LYS A 226 5.98 18.43 -6.89
N CYS A 227 6.80 18.20 -5.89
CA CYS A 227 7.84 17.16 -5.92
C CYS A 227 7.21 15.76 -6.10
N TYR A 228 6.14 15.45 -5.34
CA TYR A 228 5.37 14.24 -5.53
C TYR A 228 4.82 14.10 -6.97
N LEU A 229 4.19 15.16 -7.49
CA LEU A 229 3.62 15.17 -8.84
C LEU A 229 4.70 15.00 -9.93
N ALA A 230 5.87 15.59 -9.74
CA ALA A 230 7.01 15.44 -10.65
C ALA A 230 7.52 13.99 -10.68
N THR A 231 7.66 13.36 -9.51
CA THR A 231 8.04 11.95 -9.38
C THR A 231 6.98 11.03 -10.02
N LEU A 232 5.69 11.32 -9.79
CA LEU A 232 4.58 10.61 -10.44
C LEU A 232 4.65 10.70 -11.97
N THR A 233 4.99 11.88 -12.52
CA THR A 233 5.10 12.06 -13.97
C THR A 233 6.27 11.28 -14.56
N MET A 234 7.41 11.20 -13.88
CA MET A 234 8.52 10.33 -14.27
C MET A 234 8.08 8.86 -14.24
N THR A 235 7.41 8.43 -13.20
CA THR A 235 6.89 7.07 -13.05
C THR A 235 5.91 6.71 -14.17
N ASP A 236 4.97 7.62 -14.51
CA ASP A 236 4.04 7.46 -15.63
C ASP A 236 4.78 7.26 -16.97
N ARG A 237 5.84 8.03 -17.22
CA ARG A 237 6.64 7.90 -18.43
C ARG A 237 7.25 6.51 -18.57
N TRP A 238 7.83 5.98 -17.49
CA TRP A 238 8.45 4.65 -17.49
C TRP A 238 7.42 3.52 -17.53
N PHE A 239 6.31 3.69 -16.85
CA PHE A 239 5.14 2.81 -17.02
C PHE A 239 4.69 2.75 -18.49
N GLY A 240 4.62 3.89 -19.18
CA GLY A 240 4.28 3.97 -20.59
C GLY A 240 5.25 3.19 -21.48
N ARG A 241 6.57 3.29 -21.21
CA ARG A 241 7.60 2.51 -21.92
C ARG A 241 7.43 1.00 -21.72
N PHE A 242 7.07 0.57 -20.50
CA PHE A 242 6.79 -0.83 -20.20
C PHE A 242 5.54 -1.33 -20.95
N ILE A 243 4.43 -0.58 -20.95
CA ILE A 243 3.23 -0.93 -21.73
C ILE A 243 3.54 -1.02 -23.23
N ASP A 244 4.34 -0.09 -23.76
CA ASP A 244 4.75 -0.12 -25.16
C ASP A 244 5.68 -1.32 -25.47
N SER A 245 6.53 -1.73 -24.50
CA SER A 245 7.34 -2.95 -24.61
C SER A 245 6.47 -4.23 -24.66
N LEU A 246 5.46 -4.33 -23.80
CA LEU A 246 4.50 -5.44 -23.85
C LEU A 246 3.79 -5.54 -25.20
N LYS A 247 3.38 -4.39 -25.78
CA LYS A 247 2.76 -4.33 -27.12
C LYS A 247 3.72 -4.75 -28.21
N LYS A 248 4.96 -4.24 -28.18
CA LYS A 248 6.02 -4.59 -29.15
C LYS A 248 6.35 -6.09 -29.17
N ASN A 249 6.33 -6.71 -27.96
CA ASN A 249 6.66 -8.13 -27.80
C ASN A 249 5.47 -9.08 -27.89
N GLY A 250 4.25 -8.56 -28.21
CA GLY A 250 3.05 -9.38 -28.41
C GLY A 250 2.41 -9.91 -27.14
N LEU A 251 2.83 -9.42 -25.97
CA LEU A 251 2.31 -9.87 -24.66
C LEU A 251 1.08 -9.08 -24.20
N TYR A 252 0.84 -7.89 -24.75
CA TYR A 252 -0.19 -6.97 -24.24
C TYR A 252 -1.62 -7.50 -24.36
N GLU A 253 -1.99 -8.05 -25.54
CA GLU A 253 -3.39 -8.42 -25.81
C GLU A 253 -3.85 -9.60 -24.94
N ASP A 254 -2.99 -10.58 -24.70
CA ASP A 254 -3.32 -11.83 -24.01
C ASP A 254 -3.00 -11.83 -22.51
N THR A 255 -2.44 -10.75 -21.98
CA THR A 255 -2.10 -10.63 -20.56
C THR A 255 -3.19 -9.89 -19.78
N LEU A 256 -3.53 -10.39 -18.59
CA LEU A 256 -4.22 -9.64 -17.56
C LEU A 256 -3.21 -8.65 -16.92
N ILE A 257 -3.43 -7.36 -17.11
CA ILE A 257 -2.56 -6.31 -16.53
C ILE A 257 -3.32 -5.58 -15.44
N ILE A 258 -2.75 -5.51 -14.24
CA ILE A 258 -3.33 -4.86 -13.06
C ILE A 258 -2.44 -3.69 -12.68
N LEU A 259 -2.98 -2.47 -12.64
CA LEU A 259 -2.34 -1.29 -12.08
C LEU A 259 -3.05 -0.90 -10.80
N THR A 260 -2.32 -0.87 -9.70
CA THR A 260 -2.80 -0.48 -8.37
C THR A 260 -1.66 0.05 -7.49
N THR A 261 -1.97 0.32 -6.24
CA THR A 261 -1.02 0.73 -5.19
C THR A 261 -1.30 -0.04 -3.90
N ASP A 262 -0.42 0.08 -2.96
CA ASP A 262 -0.56 -0.43 -1.60
C ASP A 262 -1.38 0.52 -0.70
N HIS A 263 -1.16 1.84 -0.79
CA HIS A 263 -1.88 2.92 -0.11
C HIS A 263 -1.60 4.27 -0.78
N GLY A 264 -2.25 5.33 -0.29
CA GLY A 264 -1.95 6.71 -0.67
C GLY A 264 -0.97 7.41 0.28
N HIS A 265 -0.97 8.75 0.25
CA HIS A 265 -0.09 9.62 1.04
C HIS A 265 -0.75 10.98 1.32
N MET A 266 -0.47 11.55 2.48
CA MET A 266 -0.92 12.90 2.86
C MET A 266 0.14 13.93 2.47
N LEU A 267 -0.25 14.93 1.71
CA LEU A 267 0.63 16.00 1.24
C LEU A 267 0.21 17.38 1.79
N GLY A 268 -0.35 17.38 3.00
CA GLY A 268 -0.85 18.57 3.72
C GLY A 268 -2.34 18.51 4.05
N GLU A 269 -3.08 17.53 3.48
CA GLU A 269 -4.51 17.35 3.77
C GLU A 269 -4.71 17.03 5.25
N HIS A 270 -5.84 17.48 5.79
CA HIS A 270 -6.18 17.35 7.21
C HIS A 270 -5.09 17.91 8.16
N GLY A 271 -4.15 18.71 7.65
CA GLY A 271 -3.02 19.23 8.42
C GLY A 271 -1.91 18.22 8.69
N PHE A 272 -1.77 17.17 7.85
CA PHE A 272 -0.73 16.15 7.99
C PHE A 272 0.11 15.98 6.72
N THR A 273 1.37 15.60 6.88
CA THR A 273 2.20 15.04 5.83
C THR A 273 2.60 13.59 6.16
N GLY A 274 2.78 12.76 5.14
CA GLY A 274 3.19 11.37 5.32
C GLY A 274 2.03 10.41 5.49
N LYS A 275 2.26 9.38 6.28
CA LYS A 275 1.35 8.25 6.55
C LYS A 275 1.58 7.75 7.97
N ASN A 276 0.68 6.93 8.52
CA ASN A 276 0.79 6.25 9.83
C ASN A 276 0.31 7.03 11.06
N PHE A 277 0.12 8.34 11.03
CA PHE A 277 -0.22 9.12 12.24
C PHE A 277 -1.69 9.48 12.37
N MET A 278 -2.33 9.81 11.26
CA MET A 278 -3.71 10.28 11.18
C MET A 278 -4.70 9.11 11.03
N HIS A 279 -5.98 9.41 10.95
CA HIS A 279 -6.97 8.47 10.46
C HIS A 279 -6.70 8.09 9.00
N ALA A 280 -7.19 6.91 8.59
CA ALA A 280 -7.05 6.45 7.21
C ALA A 280 -8.09 7.14 6.31
N TYR A 281 -7.94 8.44 6.12
CA TYR A 281 -8.76 9.22 5.21
C TYR A 281 -8.69 8.69 3.77
N ASN A 282 -9.57 9.17 2.90
CA ASN A 282 -9.65 8.70 1.51
C ASN A 282 -8.35 8.88 0.73
N GLU A 283 -7.55 9.90 1.03
CA GLU A 283 -6.23 10.11 0.45
C GLU A 283 -5.27 8.94 0.70
N MET A 284 -5.49 8.24 1.82
CA MET A 284 -4.71 7.05 2.20
C MET A 284 -5.38 5.75 1.77
N ALA A 285 -6.70 5.66 1.96
CA ALA A 285 -7.41 4.39 1.95
C ALA A 285 -8.14 4.08 0.64
N HIS A 286 -8.62 5.11 -0.08
CA HIS A 286 -9.36 4.95 -1.32
C HIS A 286 -8.40 5.02 -2.51
N ILE A 287 -7.93 3.86 -2.96
CA ILE A 287 -6.82 3.70 -3.89
C ILE A 287 -7.26 3.36 -5.31
N PRO A 288 -6.42 3.62 -6.34
CA PRO A 288 -6.74 3.26 -7.71
C PRO A 288 -6.62 1.75 -7.94
N LEU A 289 -7.53 1.22 -8.77
CA LEU A 289 -7.43 -0.11 -9.36
C LEU A 289 -7.92 -0.07 -10.81
N MET A 290 -7.05 -0.45 -11.74
CA MET A 290 -7.31 -0.55 -13.17
C MET A 290 -6.90 -1.94 -13.65
N MET A 291 -7.80 -2.66 -14.33
CA MET A 291 -7.53 -4.02 -14.76
C MET A 291 -7.81 -4.16 -16.26
N LYS A 292 -6.76 -4.34 -17.06
CA LYS A 292 -6.87 -4.68 -18.49
C LYS A 292 -6.95 -6.20 -18.61
N ARG A 293 -8.05 -6.71 -19.17
CA ARG A 293 -8.25 -8.13 -19.45
C ARG A 293 -7.61 -8.56 -20.77
N PRO A 294 -7.28 -9.85 -20.92
CA PRO A 294 -7.06 -10.44 -22.24
C PRO A 294 -8.25 -10.16 -23.18
N GLY A 295 -7.97 -9.87 -24.45
CA GLY A 295 -8.99 -9.50 -25.43
C GLY A 295 -9.46 -8.04 -25.32
N LYS A 296 -10.63 -7.74 -25.92
CA LYS A 296 -11.14 -6.36 -26.05
C LYS A 296 -12.44 -6.09 -25.27
N GLU A 297 -12.94 -7.06 -24.53
CA GLU A 297 -14.23 -6.95 -23.84
C GLU A 297 -14.11 -6.05 -22.59
N ASN A 298 -15.16 -5.31 -22.32
CA ASN A 298 -15.32 -4.45 -21.12
C ASN A 298 -14.31 -3.30 -20.97
N ARG A 299 -13.64 -2.85 -22.04
CA ARG A 299 -12.76 -1.69 -22.02
C ARG A 299 -13.53 -0.42 -21.63
N GLY A 300 -12.96 0.38 -20.74
CA GLY A 300 -13.57 1.62 -20.25
C GLY A 300 -14.77 1.43 -19.31
N LYS A 301 -15.11 0.19 -18.94
CA LYS A 301 -16.19 -0.08 -17.99
C LYS A 301 -15.79 0.37 -16.58
N ARG A 302 -16.75 0.93 -15.85
CA ARG A 302 -16.58 1.29 -14.44
C ARG A 302 -17.34 0.31 -13.53
N VAL A 303 -16.71 -0.05 -12.42
CA VAL A 303 -17.23 -0.93 -11.37
C VAL A 303 -17.29 -0.15 -10.08
N THR A 304 -18.50 0.03 -9.55
CA THR A 304 -18.77 0.82 -8.33
C THR A 304 -18.85 -0.02 -7.05
N GLN A 305 -18.83 -1.36 -7.18
CA GLN A 305 -18.83 -2.25 -6.01
C GLN A 305 -17.56 -2.09 -5.18
N LEU A 306 -17.72 -2.25 -3.86
CA LEU A 306 -16.60 -2.24 -2.92
C LEU A 306 -15.64 -3.40 -3.17
N THR A 307 -14.36 -3.08 -3.31
CA THR A 307 -13.26 -4.02 -3.49
C THR A 307 -12.07 -3.65 -2.61
N GLN A 308 -11.17 -4.59 -2.36
CA GLN A 308 -9.99 -4.39 -1.50
C GLN A 308 -8.73 -5.06 -2.05
N ASN A 309 -7.56 -4.64 -1.57
CA ASN A 309 -6.27 -5.23 -1.93
C ASN A 309 -6.22 -6.76 -1.74
N ILE A 310 -6.91 -7.30 -0.74
CA ILE A 310 -6.99 -8.76 -0.51
C ILE A 310 -7.69 -9.51 -1.65
N ASP A 311 -8.41 -8.81 -2.54
CA ASP A 311 -9.13 -9.41 -3.67
C ASP A 311 -8.19 -9.72 -4.86
N LEU A 312 -6.97 -9.17 -4.85
CA LEU A 312 -6.01 -9.37 -5.93
C LEU A 312 -5.51 -10.82 -6.00
N MET A 313 -5.15 -11.43 -4.87
CA MET A 313 -4.71 -12.83 -4.84
C MET A 313 -5.75 -13.78 -5.46
N PRO A 314 -7.01 -13.86 -4.99
CA PRO A 314 -7.97 -14.77 -5.57
C PRO A 314 -8.31 -14.45 -7.02
N THR A 315 -8.22 -13.19 -7.44
CA THR A 315 -8.43 -12.78 -8.84
C THR A 315 -7.34 -13.33 -9.76
N ILE A 316 -6.07 -13.20 -9.36
CA ILE A 316 -4.92 -13.70 -10.14
C ILE A 316 -4.95 -15.24 -10.16
N LEU A 317 -5.24 -15.89 -9.04
CA LEU A 317 -5.35 -17.35 -8.97
C LEU A 317 -6.48 -17.88 -9.88
N GLU A 318 -7.66 -17.26 -9.85
CA GLU A 318 -8.77 -17.65 -10.73
C GLU A 318 -8.42 -17.44 -12.21
N HIS A 319 -7.71 -16.36 -12.55
CA HIS A 319 -7.23 -16.11 -13.92
C HIS A 319 -6.34 -17.25 -14.45
N HIS A 320 -5.47 -17.78 -13.60
CA HIS A 320 -4.59 -18.92 -13.91
C HIS A 320 -5.26 -20.28 -13.67
N ASN A 321 -6.57 -20.35 -13.41
CA ASN A 321 -7.31 -21.57 -13.07
C ASN A 321 -6.72 -22.33 -11.85
N CYS A 322 -6.05 -21.64 -10.96
CA CYS A 322 -5.53 -22.19 -9.72
C CYS A 322 -6.62 -22.22 -8.64
N ARG A 323 -6.59 -23.26 -7.80
CA ARG A 323 -7.50 -23.34 -6.66
C ARG A 323 -7.19 -22.23 -5.65
N ILE A 324 -8.19 -21.44 -5.27
CA ILE A 324 -8.09 -20.45 -4.22
C ILE A 324 -8.04 -21.17 -2.85
N PRO A 325 -7.01 -20.92 -2.01
CA PRO A 325 -6.92 -21.51 -0.68
C PRO A 325 -8.08 -21.08 0.24
N GLU A 326 -8.57 -21.99 1.08
CA GLU A 326 -9.71 -21.72 1.99
C GLU A 326 -9.47 -20.59 3.00
N ARG A 327 -8.22 -20.28 3.28
CA ARG A 327 -7.83 -19.20 4.20
C ARG A 327 -7.94 -17.80 3.59
N VAL A 328 -8.02 -17.69 2.28
CA VAL A 328 -8.20 -16.42 1.57
C VAL A 328 -9.54 -15.81 1.93
N LYS A 329 -9.54 -14.53 2.30
CA LYS A 329 -10.74 -13.74 2.64
C LYS A 329 -11.15 -12.80 1.52
N GLY A 330 -10.25 -12.54 0.58
CA GLY A 330 -10.52 -11.78 -0.63
C GLY A 330 -11.52 -12.49 -1.55
N ILE A 331 -12.19 -11.72 -2.38
CA ILE A 331 -13.17 -12.18 -3.37
C ILE A 331 -12.59 -11.94 -4.76
N SER A 332 -12.62 -12.96 -5.63
CA SER A 332 -12.14 -12.78 -7.00
C SER A 332 -12.96 -11.75 -7.78
N LEU A 333 -12.27 -10.86 -8.45
CA LEU A 333 -12.85 -9.79 -9.27
C LEU A 333 -13.15 -10.21 -10.71
N VAL A 334 -12.89 -11.45 -11.12
CA VAL A 334 -13.15 -11.94 -12.46
C VAL A 334 -14.63 -11.74 -12.86
N LYS A 335 -15.56 -12.03 -11.95
CA LYS A 335 -17.00 -11.84 -12.18
C LYS A 335 -17.40 -10.35 -12.25
N THR A 336 -16.75 -9.48 -11.46
CA THR A 336 -17.04 -8.03 -11.47
C THR A 336 -16.64 -7.40 -12.81
N MET A 337 -15.54 -7.87 -13.38
CA MET A 337 -15.14 -7.46 -14.72
C MET A 337 -16.24 -7.78 -15.78
N ASP A 338 -17.00 -8.83 -15.59
CA ASP A 338 -18.14 -9.20 -16.44
C ASP A 338 -19.45 -8.47 -16.09
N GLY A 339 -19.47 -7.70 -15.01
CA GLY A 339 -20.68 -7.05 -14.49
C GLY A 339 -21.61 -7.98 -13.71
N ARG A 340 -21.12 -9.12 -13.29
CA ARG A 340 -21.81 -10.13 -12.50
C ARG A 340 -21.18 -10.17 -11.12
N ALA A 341 -21.51 -9.28 -10.23
CA ALA A 341 -20.87 -9.26 -8.93
C ALA A 341 -21.80 -9.64 -7.79
N GLU A 342 -21.27 -10.39 -6.84
CA GLU A 342 -21.75 -10.33 -5.47
C GLU A 342 -21.15 -9.06 -4.83
N ALA A 343 -22.01 -8.13 -4.44
CA ALA A 343 -21.55 -6.89 -3.80
C ALA A 343 -21.09 -7.19 -2.37
N ARG A 344 -19.90 -6.73 -2.02
CA ARG A 344 -19.45 -6.67 -0.63
C ARG A 344 -20.25 -5.59 0.07
N GLU A 345 -20.82 -5.87 1.24
CA GLU A 345 -21.64 -4.90 1.98
C GLU A 345 -20.79 -3.84 2.70
N GLN A 346 -19.55 -4.22 3.07
CA GLN A 346 -18.60 -3.33 3.72
C GLN A 346 -17.16 -3.79 3.47
N VAL A 347 -16.25 -2.87 3.64
CA VAL A 347 -14.81 -3.10 3.77
C VAL A 347 -14.33 -2.56 5.10
N ILE A 348 -13.38 -3.25 5.75
CA ILE A 348 -12.67 -2.73 6.91
C ILE A 348 -11.19 -2.58 6.59
N TYR A 349 -10.54 -1.57 7.16
CA TYR A 349 -9.15 -1.25 6.88
C TYR A 349 -8.51 -0.46 8.01
N GLY A 350 -7.18 -0.39 8.03
CA GLY A 350 -6.46 0.39 9.01
C GLY A 350 -5.01 0.01 9.20
N TRP A 351 -4.44 0.53 10.29
CA TRP A 351 -3.12 0.19 10.78
C TRP A 351 -3.21 -0.61 12.06
N PHE A 352 -2.25 -1.49 12.27
CA PHE A 352 -2.13 -2.23 13.52
C PHE A 352 -2.05 -1.29 14.72
N GLY A 353 -2.86 -1.58 15.74
CA GLY A 353 -2.88 -0.83 17.00
C GLY A 353 -3.54 0.55 16.94
N ARG A 354 -4.18 0.94 15.81
CA ARG A 354 -4.85 2.24 15.66
C ARG A 354 -6.36 2.09 15.52
N ALA A 355 -7.03 3.11 15.00
CA ALA A 355 -8.45 3.02 14.68
C ALA A 355 -8.69 1.87 13.67
N VAL A 356 -9.84 1.20 13.79
CA VAL A 356 -10.35 0.31 12.76
C VAL A 356 -11.44 1.05 12.01
N ASN A 357 -11.34 1.05 10.69
CA ASN A 357 -12.22 1.82 9.84
C ASN A 357 -13.16 0.89 9.08
N VAL A 358 -14.38 1.34 8.80
CA VAL A 358 -15.35 0.62 7.96
C VAL A 358 -15.97 1.58 6.95
N CYS A 359 -16.08 1.11 5.70
CA CYS A 359 -16.80 1.78 4.62
C CYS A 359 -17.86 0.84 4.05
N ASP A 360 -19.09 1.36 3.83
CA ASP A 360 -20.20 0.62 3.20
C ASP A 360 -20.55 1.14 1.79
N GLY A 361 -19.67 1.99 1.26
CA GLY A 361 -19.83 2.63 -0.05
C GLY A 361 -20.46 4.03 0.07
N LYS A 362 -21.33 4.28 1.04
CA LYS A 362 -21.89 5.60 1.30
C LYS A 362 -21.30 6.26 2.55
N TYR A 363 -21.17 5.52 3.63
CA TYR A 363 -20.66 6.04 4.90
C TYR A 363 -19.30 5.43 5.23
N VAL A 364 -18.45 6.26 5.84
CA VAL A 364 -17.17 5.84 6.43
C VAL A 364 -17.19 6.12 7.92
N TYR A 365 -16.79 5.14 8.70
CA TYR A 365 -16.70 5.28 10.15
C TYR A 365 -15.31 4.85 10.64
N PHE A 366 -14.64 5.74 11.34
CA PHE A 366 -13.37 5.51 12.01
C PHE A 366 -13.63 5.22 13.48
N ARG A 367 -13.47 3.97 13.89
CA ARG A 367 -13.61 3.57 15.29
C ARG A 367 -12.27 3.68 16.01
N ALA A 368 -12.15 4.71 16.85
CA ALA A 368 -10.99 4.90 17.71
C ALA A 368 -10.92 3.83 18.83
N PRO A 369 -9.73 3.58 19.41
CA PRO A 369 -9.60 2.88 20.67
C PRO A 369 -10.42 3.55 21.77
N LYS A 370 -10.94 2.75 22.71
CA LYS A 370 -11.78 3.28 23.80
C LYS A 370 -11.03 4.16 24.80
N SER A 371 -9.71 4.08 24.82
CA SER A 371 -8.84 4.88 25.70
C SER A 371 -7.45 5.06 25.08
N LEU A 372 -6.70 6.04 25.61
CA LEU A 372 -5.33 6.33 25.18
C LEU A 372 -4.31 5.23 25.59
N GLU A 373 -4.63 4.42 26.59
CA GLU A 373 -3.81 3.25 26.94
C GLU A 373 -3.78 2.21 25.84
N ASN A 374 -4.81 2.22 24.97
CA ASN A 374 -4.92 1.36 23.80
C ASN A 374 -4.72 -0.13 24.10
N GLN A 375 -5.26 -0.60 25.20
CA GLN A 375 -5.09 -1.96 25.71
C GLN A 375 -6.43 -2.72 25.81
N PRO A 376 -6.39 -4.07 25.72
CA PRO A 376 -5.23 -4.92 25.45
C PRO A 376 -4.77 -4.86 23.98
N LEU A 377 -3.47 -4.93 23.74
CA LEU A 377 -2.90 -4.98 22.39
C LEU A 377 -1.66 -5.87 22.37
N HIS A 378 -1.69 -6.91 21.53
CA HIS A 378 -0.57 -7.83 21.30
C HIS A 378 -0.33 -8.01 19.81
N GLN A 379 0.93 -8.20 19.43
CA GLN A 379 1.30 -8.70 18.11
C GLN A 379 1.32 -10.23 18.13
N TYR A 380 0.71 -10.85 17.12
CA TYR A 380 0.71 -12.29 16.92
C TYR A 380 1.56 -12.64 15.72
N CYS A 381 2.70 -13.31 15.90
CA CYS A 381 3.66 -13.58 14.84
C CYS A 381 4.45 -14.87 15.06
N GLY A 382 4.90 -15.50 14.01
CA GLY A 382 5.87 -16.61 14.05
C GLY A 382 7.31 -16.09 14.13
N ILE A 383 7.55 -14.85 13.61
CA ILE A 383 8.84 -14.17 13.66
C ILE A 383 8.70 -12.91 14.51
N PRO A 384 9.37 -12.82 15.68
CA PRO A 384 9.20 -11.71 16.63
C PRO A 384 9.97 -10.45 16.19
N SER A 385 9.47 -9.77 15.16
CA SER A 385 10.11 -8.57 14.59
C SER A 385 9.17 -7.36 14.51
N THR A 386 9.77 -6.18 14.52
CA THR A 386 9.19 -4.89 14.12
C THR A 386 9.74 -4.50 12.74
N VAL A 387 9.58 -3.25 12.33
CA VAL A 387 10.14 -2.73 11.06
C VAL A 387 11.65 -2.91 10.96
N TRP A 388 12.38 -2.53 12.02
CA TRP A 388 13.85 -2.38 12.00
C TRP A 388 14.59 -3.39 12.85
N ARG A 389 13.92 -4.13 13.72
CA ARG A 389 14.57 -4.95 14.75
C ARG A 389 13.71 -6.14 15.17
N TYR A 390 14.33 -7.14 15.76
CA TYR A 390 13.63 -8.14 16.55
C TYR A 390 13.19 -7.54 17.89
N PHE A 391 12.14 -8.11 18.50
CA PHE A 391 11.79 -7.78 19.88
C PHE A 391 12.93 -8.20 20.80
N GLY A 392 13.31 -7.31 21.71
CA GLY A 392 14.45 -7.51 22.60
C GLY A 392 14.10 -8.32 23.85
N GLU A 393 15.13 -8.56 24.68
CA GLU A 393 15.00 -9.29 25.93
C GLU A 393 14.04 -8.64 26.94
N GLU A 394 13.76 -7.37 26.81
CA GLU A 394 12.80 -6.63 27.63
C GLU A 394 11.35 -7.13 27.50
N TYR A 395 11.07 -7.93 26.50
CA TYR A 395 9.77 -8.58 26.28
C TYR A 395 9.77 -10.07 26.71
N ALA A 396 10.94 -10.68 26.93
CA ALA A 396 11.11 -12.12 27.05
C ALA A 396 10.24 -12.79 28.12
N GLU A 397 10.04 -12.11 29.27
CA GLU A 397 9.21 -12.65 30.36
C GLU A 397 7.70 -12.54 30.11
N GLU A 398 7.28 -11.72 29.15
CA GLU A 398 5.87 -11.44 28.86
C GLU A 398 5.42 -12.02 27.52
N ILE A 399 6.37 -12.53 26.72
CA ILE A 399 6.06 -13.25 25.49
C ILE A 399 5.46 -14.61 25.83
N GLU A 400 4.25 -14.84 25.35
CA GLU A 400 3.61 -16.14 25.39
C GLU A 400 3.72 -16.82 24.02
N MET A 401 3.79 -18.13 23.99
CA MET A 401 3.72 -18.91 22.75
C MET A 401 2.49 -19.82 22.79
N GLY A 402 1.67 -19.78 21.75
CA GLY A 402 0.44 -20.58 21.72
C GLY A 402 -0.27 -20.53 20.37
N ARG A 403 -1.48 -21.07 20.33
CA ARG A 403 -2.35 -21.10 19.13
C ARG A 403 -3.44 -20.04 19.28
N TYR A 404 -3.08 -18.80 19.01
CA TYR A 404 -3.96 -17.63 19.21
C TYR A 404 -4.73 -17.25 17.94
N LEU A 405 -4.26 -17.67 16.75
CA LEU A 405 -4.89 -17.38 15.46
C LEU A 405 -5.73 -18.56 15.01
N SER A 406 -7.01 -18.34 14.70
CA SER A 406 -7.99 -19.39 14.37
C SER A 406 -7.68 -20.14 13.07
N TYR A 407 -7.05 -19.46 12.11
CA TYR A 407 -6.82 -19.97 10.77
C TYR A 407 -5.52 -20.78 10.61
N THR A 408 -4.69 -20.86 11.65
CA THR A 408 -3.45 -21.65 11.63
C THR A 408 -3.30 -22.55 12.85
N ARG A 409 -2.68 -23.71 12.63
CA ARG A 409 -2.26 -24.60 13.72
C ARG A 409 -0.82 -24.33 14.19
N TYR A 410 -0.12 -23.46 13.47
CA TYR A 410 1.24 -23.05 13.80
C TYR A 410 1.20 -22.26 15.13
N PRO A 411 2.06 -22.59 16.11
CA PRO A 411 2.15 -21.79 17.32
C PRO A 411 2.79 -20.44 17.01
N VAL A 412 2.20 -19.36 17.53
CA VAL A 412 2.71 -18.01 17.35
C VAL A 412 3.11 -17.41 18.68
N TYR A 413 4.03 -16.47 18.64
CA TYR A 413 4.29 -15.57 19.76
C TYR A 413 3.12 -14.60 19.91
N LYS A 414 2.73 -14.36 21.16
CA LYS A 414 1.85 -13.26 21.57
C LYS A 414 2.69 -12.28 22.36
N ILE A 415 2.96 -11.13 21.75
CA ILE A 415 3.91 -10.14 22.27
C ILE A 415 3.13 -8.88 22.67
N PRO A 416 3.18 -8.45 23.95
CA PRO A 416 2.49 -7.25 24.40
C PRO A 416 3.09 -6.00 23.75
N ILE A 417 2.25 -5.10 23.26
CA ILE A 417 2.67 -3.83 22.71
C ILE A 417 2.63 -2.76 23.80
N LYS A 418 3.80 -2.21 24.13
CA LYS A 418 3.99 -1.29 25.25
C LYS A 418 4.34 0.13 24.79
N LYS A 419 4.92 0.27 23.62
CA LYS A 419 5.49 1.52 23.13
C LYS A 419 4.95 1.86 21.73
N PRO A 420 4.77 3.14 21.42
CA PRO A 420 4.38 3.58 20.08
C PRO A 420 5.28 3.04 18.97
N GLU A 421 6.58 2.89 19.22
CA GLU A 421 7.57 2.37 18.27
C GLU A 421 7.32 0.91 17.86
N ASP A 422 6.56 0.17 18.65
CA ASP A 422 6.23 -1.22 18.37
C ASP A 422 5.05 -1.34 17.37
N TYR A 423 4.28 -0.24 17.13
CA TYR A 423 3.12 -0.26 16.22
C TYR A 423 2.95 0.96 15.32
N SER A 424 3.71 1.99 15.40
CA SER A 424 3.65 3.21 14.58
C SER A 424 2.87 4.40 15.17
N GLY A 425 3.62 5.35 15.69
CA GLY A 425 3.20 6.70 16.00
C GLY A 425 2.26 6.88 17.20
N ASP A 426 2.02 8.12 17.56
CA ASP A 426 1.20 8.49 18.72
C ASP A 426 -0.29 8.18 18.45
N ILE A 427 -0.92 7.46 19.38
CA ILE A 427 -2.34 7.10 19.32
C ILE A 427 -3.26 8.32 19.50
N ALA A 428 -2.77 9.41 20.09
CA ALA A 428 -3.56 10.62 20.31
C ALA A 428 -4.17 11.20 19.02
N PHE A 429 -3.49 11.04 17.88
CA PHE A 429 -4.00 11.49 16.57
C PHE A 429 -5.22 10.72 16.05
N VAL A 430 -5.56 9.58 16.64
CA VAL A 430 -6.71 8.77 16.26
C VAL A 430 -7.58 8.42 17.47
N SER A 431 -7.60 9.27 18.48
CA SER A 431 -8.31 9.04 19.75
C SER A 431 -9.80 9.31 19.68
N GLU A 432 -10.29 9.94 18.61
CA GLU A 432 -11.70 10.25 18.42
C GLU A 432 -12.26 9.46 17.24
N SER A 433 -13.44 8.85 17.47
CA SER A 433 -14.21 8.23 16.40
C SER A 433 -14.83 9.27 15.49
N GLN A 434 -14.86 9.03 14.18
CA GLN A 434 -15.39 9.99 13.20
C GLN A 434 -16.26 9.25 12.17
N LEU A 435 -17.37 9.89 11.78
CA LEU A 435 -18.33 9.36 10.81
C LEU A 435 -18.51 10.36 9.66
N PHE A 436 -18.50 9.89 8.42
CA PHE A 436 -18.63 10.73 7.23
C PHE A 436 -19.62 10.14 6.23
N ASP A 437 -20.30 11.03 5.48
CA ASP A 437 -21.05 10.68 4.26
C ASP A 437 -20.13 10.94 3.04
N GLN A 438 -19.75 9.89 2.33
CA GLN A 438 -18.82 10.00 1.19
C GLN A 438 -19.41 10.66 -0.05
N GLU A 439 -20.75 10.68 -0.17
CA GLU A 439 -21.41 11.31 -1.31
C GLU A 439 -21.42 12.84 -1.14
N GLU A 440 -21.58 13.33 0.11
CA GLU A 440 -21.64 14.75 0.44
C GLU A 440 -20.27 15.35 0.83
N ASP A 441 -19.39 14.53 1.40
CA ASP A 441 -18.07 14.94 1.93
C ASP A 441 -16.99 13.90 1.62
N TYR A 442 -16.65 13.76 0.35
CA TYR A 442 -15.62 12.81 -0.11
C TYR A 442 -14.26 13.03 0.57
N TYR A 443 -13.90 14.28 0.84
CA TYR A 443 -12.64 14.63 1.50
C TYR A 443 -12.68 14.53 3.03
N GLN A 444 -13.80 14.10 3.60
CA GLN A 444 -13.92 13.79 5.03
C GLN A 444 -13.53 14.96 5.95
N MET A 445 -13.97 16.17 5.60
CA MET A 445 -13.68 17.41 6.33
C MET A 445 -14.72 17.72 7.41
N HIS A 446 -15.93 17.13 7.34
CA HIS A 446 -17.08 17.49 8.16
C HIS A 446 -17.71 16.25 8.81
N PRO A 447 -17.18 15.77 9.97
CA PRO A 447 -17.71 14.59 10.63
C PRO A 447 -19.19 14.77 11.02
N LEU A 448 -19.99 13.76 10.74
CA LEU A 448 -21.40 13.69 11.14
C LEU A 448 -21.54 13.39 12.64
N LYS A 449 -22.61 13.90 13.25
CA LYS A 449 -23.02 13.58 14.62
C LYS A 449 -24.38 12.90 14.58
N ASP A 450 -24.39 11.59 14.38
CA ASP A 450 -25.61 10.75 14.33
C ASP A 450 -25.35 9.42 15.06
N GLU A 451 -25.74 9.34 16.32
CA GLU A 451 -25.56 8.16 17.17
C GLU A 451 -26.20 6.89 16.61
N LYS A 452 -27.32 7.02 15.88
CA LYS A 452 -28.03 5.86 15.30
C LYS A 452 -27.23 5.31 14.12
N LEU A 453 -26.76 6.19 13.25
CA LEU A 453 -25.93 5.82 12.10
C LEU A 453 -24.59 5.27 12.58
N GLU A 454 -23.96 5.90 13.58
CA GLU A 454 -22.75 5.41 14.21
C GLU A 454 -22.92 3.98 14.72
N MET A 455 -24.01 3.68 15.41
CA MET A 455 -24.31 2.32 15.88
C MET A 455 -24.49 1.32 14.72
N ILE A 456 -25.09 1.73 13.60
CA ILE A 456 -25.20 0.90 12.41
C ILE A 456 -23.82 0.58 11.85
N MET A 457 -22.95 1.59 11.71
CA MET A 457 -21.59 1.42 11.20
C MET A 457 -20.72 0.61 12.16
N CYS A 458 -20.88 0.77 13.47
CA CYS A 458 -20.25 -0.09 14.48
C CYS A 458 -20.60 -1.58 14.28
N LYS A 459 -21.87 -1.90 14.02
CA LYS A 459 -22.27 -3.29 13.75
C LYS A 459 -21.66 -3.84 12.47
N LYS A 460 -21.56 -3.02 11.41
CA LYS A 460 -20.85 -3.40 10.17
C LYS A 460 -19.37 -3.62 10.44
N LEU A 461 -18.72 -2.75 11.22
CA LEU A 461 -17.32 -2.90 11.63
C LEU A 461 -17.12 -4.23 12.36
N VAL A 462 -17.93 -4.54 13.37
CA VAL A 462 -17.86 -5.80 14.14
C VAL A 462 -18.04 -7.01 13.23
N ARG A 463 -18.97 -6.94 12.26
CA ARG A 463 -19.16 -7.99 11.26
C ARG A 463 -17.90 -8.18 10.41
N GLY A 464 -17.33 -7.10 9.87
CA GLY A 464 -16.09 -7.16 9.07
C GLY A 464 -14.92 -7.72 9.88
N MET A 465 -14.79 -7.35 11.15
CA MET A 465 -13.77 -7.91 12.05
C MET A 465 -13.98 -9.43 12.29
N LYS A 466 -15.23 -9.89 12.46
CA LYS A 466 -15.54 -11.32 12.58
C LYS A 466 -15.19 -12.09 11.29
N GLU A 467 -15.52 -11.55 10.12
CA GLU A 467 -15.19 -12.12 8.81
C GLU A 467 -13.67 -12.21 8.59
N ALA A 468 -12.93 -11.22 9.10
CA ALA A 468 -11.46 -11.18 9.07
C ALA A 468 -10.80 -12.06 10.15
N GLU A 469 -11.58 -12.70 11.04
CA GLU A 469 -11.09 -13.53 12.15
C GLU A 469 -10.21 -12.75 13.15
N ALA A 470 -10.59 -11.50 13.45
CA ALA A 470 -9.87 -10.62 14.35
C ALA A 470 -9.69 -11.24 15.76
N PRO A 471 -8.52 -11.11 16.40
CA PRO A 471 -8.32 -11.49 17.79
C PRO A 471 -9.33 -10.79 18.72
N GLN A 472 -9.81 -11.53 19.74
CA GLN A 472 -10.84 -11.03 20.67
C GLN A 472 -10.47 -9.70 21.35
N GLU A 473 -9.21 -9.48 21.60
CA GLU A 473 -8.72 -8.25 22.23
C GLU A 473 -9.00 -6.98 21.41
N GLN A 474 -9.10 -7.10 20.07
CA GLN A 474 -9.42 -5.95 19.22
C GLN A 474 -10.83 -5.40 19.51
N TYR A 475 -11.78 -6.29 19.81
CA TYR A 475 -13.13 -5.85 20.20
C TYR A 475 -13.14 -5.14 21.56
N ILE A 476 -12.35 -5.66 22.53
CA ILE A 476 -12.21 -5.07 23.86
C ILE A 476 -11.53 -3.70 23.75
N ARG A 477 -10.41 -3.62 23.01
CA ARG A 477 -9.64 -2.39 22.80
C ARG A 477 -10.49 -1.27 22.18
N LEU A 478 -11.34 -1.63 21.23
CA LEU A 478 -12.22 -0.68 20.54
C LEU A 478 -13.54 -0.42 21.30
N GLY A 479 -13.80 -1.13 22.39
CA GLY A 479 -15.06 -1.01 23.15
C GLY A 479 -16.29 -1.41 22.35
N VAL A 480 -16.20 -2.49 21.57
CA VAL A 480 -17.29 -3.04 20.73
C VAL A 480 -17.55 -4.53 21.03
N ASP A 481 -17.01 -5.04 22.12
CA ASP A 481 -17.09 -6.44 22.54
C ASP A 481 -18.51 -6.88 22.98
N SER A 482 -19.38 -5.92 23.24
CA SER A 482 -20.80 -6.18 23.58
C SER A 482 -21.74 -6.16 22.37
N LEU A 483 -21.25 -5.89 21.15
CA LEU A 483 -21.99 -5.85 19.88
C LEU A 483 -21.79 -7.15 19.09
#